data_7ec031679799ab09108f3ce75df6584d
#
_entry.id   7ec031679799ab09108f3ce75df6584d
#
_cell.length_a   1.000
_cell.length_b   1.000
_cell.length_c   1.000
_cell.angle_alpha   90.00
_cell.angle_beta   90.00
_cell.angle_gamma   90.00
#
_symmetry.space_group_name_H-M   'P 1'
#
loop_
_entity.id
_entity.type
_entity.pdbx_description
1 polymer ?
#
loop_
_entity_poly.entity_id
_entity_poly.type
_entity_poly.pdbx_seq_one_letter_code
_entity_poly.pdbx_strand_id
1 'polypeptide(L)'
;GPGKIDFVSKDFMYDKNKWLKLLQNFILEKNIKLTNTHFFLIKWFLKKILQKLGFKRKISLKYEEVQENVNQQFFINPKISSVSLSILKNNLANIPKISLARLKNNQIWDYFIRDYFKLNQNSLLIDQCDLNYTPYLSVFKFNKKTAPKIFNNLHEKNLCVSSWPDLPPEVKENKDFHKNAWELRHSHIYLPCHQTINTQSFFNLFKTIDFTETSINKIYQENNKISREEWHAFLASSENSNLLQSWTYGNAKSDIEGWILKRLVFKQDSKILAIVNLLEKRIFGIKFLRVNRGPLFSNEVNNSQKEIILKMLLNLGDFKKMSILFFAPELSLNGKNLSYLISNNLKFYNIKTWSSSRINLSFEMDQLKSNFNSTWRYNLSNSNKYSLSIECGTNSKLVDWVIDKYSLNMKEKKFSGITIPLFESIHKNMNKDCALLFFRVIENDTPVSGSCFAFHGNSATYLIGWTGERGRELSANHFQLWNVIKELKKRNIKWLDLGGIDKEESPGISEFKLGMKGDYYSLVGDGVKWF
;
A
#
# COMPACT_ATOMS: atom_id res chain seq x y z
N GLY A 1 -20.23 6.44 -28.66
CA GLY A 1 -18.81 6.17 -28.91
C GLY A 1 -18.09 5.93 -27.61
N PRO A 2 -17.11 5.03 -27.48
CA PRO A 2 -16.42 4.76 -26.22
C PRO A 2 -15.73 6.03 -25.75
N GLY A 3 -16.04 6.44 -24.51
CA GLY A 3 -15.47 7.60 -23.88
C GLY A 3 -13.95 7.56 -23.91
N LYS A 4 -13.32 8.72 -24.05
CA LYS A 4 -11.88 8.87 -24.01
C LYS A 4 -11.32 8.27 -22.73
N ILE A 5 -10.48 7.25 -22.88
CA ILE A 5 -9.71 6.73 -21.77
C ILE A 5 -8.58 7.72 -21.52
N ASP A 6 -8.66 8.43 -20.40
CA ASP A 6 -7.59 9.33 -19.96
C ASP A 6 -6.61 8.52 -19.10
N PHE A 7 -5.49 8.10 -19.70
CA PHE A 7 -4.46 7.28 -19.06
C PHE A 7 -3.54 8.07 -18.11
N VAL A 8 -3.73 9.39 -18.02
CA VAL A 8 -2.83 10.25 -17.23
C VAL A 8 -3.50 10.64 -15.92
N SER A 9 -2.86 10.31 -14.81
CA SER A 9 -3.30 10.77 -13.49
C SER A 9 -3.06 12.27 -13.31
N LYS A 10 -4.06 12.98 -12.77
CA LYS A 10 -3.95 14.42 -12.46
C LYS A 10 -2.86 14.71 -11.44
N ASP A 11 -2.53 13.77 -10.56
CA ASP A 11 -1.53 13.92 -9.50
C ASP A 11 -0.10 14.11 -10.02
N PHE A 12 0.15 13.71 -11.27
CA PHE A 12 1.43 13.84 -11.96
C PHE A 12 1.38 14.81 -13.14
N MET A 13 0.24 15.49 -13.36
CA MET A 13 0.17 16.55 -14.36
C MET A 13 0.96 17.76 -13.85
N TYR A 14 1.83 18.27 -14.70
CA TYR A 14 2.53 19.52 -14.44
C TYR A 14 1.53 20.65 -14.20
N ASP A 15 1.75 21.44 -13.16
CA ASP A 15 1.08 22.71 -12.98
C ASP A 15 1.27 23.54 -14.27
N LYS A 16 0.16 24.04 -14.82
CA LYS A 16 0.12 24.76 -16.10
C LYS A 16 1.11 25.94 -16.13
N ASN A 17 1.30 26.61 -15.00
CA ASN A 17 2.21 27.73 -14.85
C ASN A 17 3.69 27.30 -14.86
N LYS A 18 4.01 26.16 -14.24
CA LYS A 18 5.35 25.57 -14.31
C LYS A 18 5.68 25.11 -15.73
N TRP A 19 4.70 24.56 -16.44
CA TRP A 19 4.89 24.11 -17.82
C TRP A 19 5.15 25.26 -18.78
N LEU A 20 4.41 26.37 -18.65
CA LEU A 20 4.64 27.60 -19.43
C LEU A 20 6.03 28.19 -19.19
N LYS A 21 6.48 28.21 -17.93
CA LYS A 21 7.82 28.70 -17.56
C LYS A 21 8.94 27.80 -18.12
N LEU A 22 8.74 26.48 -18.10
CA LEU A 22 9.66 25.53 -18.73
C LEU A 22 9.70 25.69 -20.23
N LEU A 23 8.56 25.90 -20.89
CA LEU A 23 8.47 26.15 -22.33
C LEU A 23 9.17 27.47 -22.73
N GLN A 24 8.97 28.53 -21.94
CA GLN A 24 9.67 29.81 -22.16
C GLN A 24 11.20 29.64 -22.05
N ASN A 25 11.67 28.95 -21.01
CA ASN A 25 13.10 28.68 -20.84
C ASN A 25 13.66 27.82 -21.97
N PHE A 26 12.91 26.83 -22.46
CA PHE A 26 13.30 25.99 -23.59
C PHE A 26 13.44 26.81 -24.88
N ILE A 27 12.49 27.72 -25.14
CA ILE A 27 12.50 28.60 -26.33
C ILE A 27 13.72 29.54 -26.28
N LEU A 28 13.99 30.15 -25.11
CA LEU A 28 15.12 31.05 -24.88
C LEU A 28 16.47 30.33 -25.03
N GLU A 29 16.59 29.11 -24.45
CA GLU A 29 17.82 28.34 -24.44
C GLU A 29 18.21 27.79 -25.82
N LYS A 30 17.22 27.46 -26.65
CA LYS A 30 17.45 26.89 -28.00
C LYS A 30 17.59 27.90 -29.09
N ASN A 31 17.50 29.21 -28.81
CA ASN A 31 17.55 30.26 -29.85
C ASN A 31 16.63 29.95 -31.04
N ILE A 32 15.45 29.37 -30.77
CA ILE A 32 14.52 28.95 -31.83
C ILE A 32 13.95 30.21 -32.49
N LYS A 33 14.21 30.40 -33.76
CA LYS A 33 13.60 31.50 -34.52
C LYS A 33 12.09 31.43 -34.44
N LEU A 34 11.44 32.54 -34.10
CA LEU A 34 9.99 32.63 -33.83
C LEU A 34 9.12 31.96 -34.91
N THR A 35 9.54 32.01 -36.17
CA THR A 35 8.85 31.40 -37.32
C THR A 35 8.68 29.89 -37.22
N ASN A 36 9.71 29.16 -36.81
CA ASN A 36 9.66 27.70 -36.66
C ASN A 36 8.85 27.29 -35.44
N THR A 37 8.84 28.11 -34.38
CA THR A 37 8.06 27.87 -33.17
C THR A 37 6.57 28.03 -33.42
N HIS A 38 6.17 29.05 -34.18
CA HIS A 38 4.76 29.24 -34.56
C HIS A 38 4.25 28.06 -35.40
N PHE A 39 5.04 27.61 -36.38
CA PHE A 39 4.67 26.46 -37.21
C PHE A 39 4.56 25.16 -36.39
N PHE A 40 5.46 24.95 -35.45
CA PHE A 40 5.40 23.80 -34.53
C PHE A 40 4.17 23.85 -33.61
N LEU A 41 3.87 25.02 -33.05
CA LEU A 41 2.71 25.22 -32.18
C LEU A 41 1.38 25.04 -32.93
N ILE A 42 1.28 25.58 -34.16
CA ILE A 42 0.13 25.41 -35.06
C ILE A 42 -0.05 23.91 -35.39
N LYS A 43 1.02 23.24 -35.79
CA LYS A 43 0.99 21.79 -36.09
C LYS A 43 0.60 20.95 -34.86
N TRP A 44 1.09 21.32 -33.69
CA TRP A 44 0.74 20.68 -32.42
C TRP A 44 -0.73 20.93 -32.06
N PHE A 45 -1.21 22.16 -32.22
CA PHE A 45 -2.58 22.57 -31.96
C PHE A 45 -3.57 21.87 -32.91
N LEU A 46 -3.28 21.85 -34.20
CA LEU A 46 -4.04 21.12 -35.22
C LEU A 46 -4.07 19.62 -34.92
N LYS A 47 -2.95 19.03 -34.51
CA LYS A 47 -2.90 17.63 -34.07
C LYS A 47 -3.80 17.38 -32.87
N LYS A 48 -3.86 18.30 -31.90
CA LYS A 48 -4.74 18.21 -30.74
C LYS A 48 -6.22 18.37 -31.10
N ILE A 49 -6.56 19.25 -32.02
CA ILE A 49 -7.91 19.43 -32.57
C ILE A 49 -8.34 18.16 -33.31
N LEU A 50 -7.52 17.64 -34.19
CA LEU A 50 -7.80 16.40 -34.93
C LEU A 50 -7.98 15.22 -33.99
N GLN A 51 -7.17 15.12 -32.94
CA GLN A 51 -7.34 14.11 -31.89
C GLN A 51 -8.68 14.27 -31.13
N LYS A 52 -9.10 15.53 -30.85
CA LYS A 52 -10.42 15.82 -30.25
C LYS A 52 -11.57 15.47 -31.18
N LEU A 53 -11.42 15.64 -32.49
CA LEU A 53 -12.40 15.30 -33.50
C LEU A 53 -12.44 13.79 -33.85
N GLY A 54 -11.66 12.97 -33.13
CA GLY A 54 -11.68 11.52 -33.31
C GLY A 54 -10.73 10.98 -34.38
N PHE A 55 -9.98 11.85 -35.08
CA PHE A 55 -8.94 11.40 -36.02
C PHE A 55 -7.75 10.83 -35.25
N LYS A 56 -7.78 9.51 -35.02
CA LYS A 56 -6.63 8.78 -34.49
C LYS A 56 -5.72 8.38 -35.64
N ARG A 57 -4.46 8.81 -35.60
CA ARG A 57 -3.44 8.20 -36.43
C ARG A 57 -3.32 6.75 -35.96
N LYS A 58 -3.69 5.78 -36.80
CA LYS A 58 -3.36 4.37 -36.55
C LYS A 58 -1.83 4.27 -36.61
N ILE A 59 -1.19 4.32 -35.46
CA ILE A 59 0.20 3.90 -35.36
C ILE A 59 0.11 2.37 -35.35
N SER A 60 0.37 1.75 -36.50
CA SER A 60 0.55 0.30 -36.56
C SER A 60 1.89 -0.01 -35.92
N LEU A 61 1.93 -0.11 -34.60
CA LEU A 61 3.06 -0.76 -33.94
C LEU A 61 2.96 -2.23 -34.33
N LYS A 62 3.82 -2.63 -35.25
CA LYS A 62 3.98 -4.05 -35.56
C LYS A 62 4.86 -4.65 -34.47
N TYR A 63 4.57 -5.86 -34.08
CA TYR A 63 5.44 -6.67 -33.23
C TYR A 63 6.77 -6.97 -33.96
N GLU A 64 6.73 -6.90 -35.29
CA GLU A 64 7.88 -7.06 -36.18
C GLU A 64 8.84 -5.87 -36.09
N GLU A 65 10.08 -6.15 -36.38
CA GLU A 65 11.20 -5.23 -36.35
C GLU A 65 10.96 -3.99 -37.22
N VAL A 66 11.03 -2.82 -36.63
CA VAL A 66 11.08 -1.56 -37.39
C VAL A 66 12.54 -1.28 -37.65
N GLN A 67 12.92 -1.26 -38.92
CA GLN A 67 14.27 -0.77 -39.32
C GLN A 67 14.35 0.72 -38.96
N GLU A 68 15.05 1.02 -37.88
CA GLU A 68 15.46 2.42 -37.63
C GLU A 68 16.59 2.78 -38.56
N ASN A 69 16.37 3.78 -39.41
CA ASN A 69 17.45 4.41 -40.16
C ASN A 69 18.39 5.10 -39.16
N VAL A 70 19.49 4.44 -38.81
CA VAL A 70 20.51 4.95 -37.88
C VAL A 70 21.37 6.00 -38.61
N ASN A 71 20.79 7.14 -38.94
CA ASN A 71 21.55 8.38 -39.25
C ASN A 71 21.37 9.35 -38.07
N GLN A 72 21.66 8.90 -36.84
CA GLN A 72 21.75 9.81 -35.70
C GLN A 72 23.17 10.34 -35.59
N GLN A 73 23.34 11.60 -35.97
CA GLN A 73 24.54 12.37 -35.59
C GLN A 73 24.54 12.48 -34.06
N PHE A 74 25.46 11.79 -33.41
CA PHE A 74 25.68 11.96 -31.97
C PHE A 74 26.22 13.37 -31.72
N PHE A 75 25.45 14.20 -31.03
CA PHE A 75 25.92 15.48 -30.54
C PHE A 75 26.92 15.25 -29.39
N ILE A 76 28.18 15.57 -29.61
CA ILE A 76 29.29 15.41 -28.66
C ILE A 76 29.31 16.54 -27.61
N ASN A 77 28.19 17.11 -27.24
CA ASN A 77 28.19 18.13 -26.19
C ASN A 77 27.30 17.72 -25.01
N PRO A 78 27.89 17.22 -23.91
CA PRO A 78 27.15 16.59 -22.79
C PRO A 78 26.47 17.60 -21.83
N LYS A 79 26.32 18.87 -22.20
CA LYS A 79 25.66 19.85 -21.33
C LYS A 79 24.16 19.58 -21.27
N ILE A 80 23.68 19.27 -20.07
CA ILE A 80 22.24 19.14 -19.80
C ILE A 80 21.57 20.51 -19.92
N SER A 81 20.44 20.59 -20.62
CA SER A 81 19.68 21.83 -20.71
C SER A 81 19.10 22.26 -19.38
N SER A 82 18.85 23.56 -19.19
CA SER A 82 18.21 24.06 -17.95
C SER A 82 16.83 23.46 -17.72
N VAL A 83 16.09 23.19 -18.80
CA VAL A 83 14.78 22.52 -18.77
C VAL A 83 14.93 21.08 -18.29
N SER A 84 15.86 20.33 -18.87
CA SER A 84 16.13 18.94 -18.47
C SER A 84 16.62 18.87 -17.02
N LEU A 85 17.47 19.81 -16.59
CA LEU A 85 17.95 19.89 -15.21
C LEU A 85 16.80 20.20 -14.24
N SER A 86 15.88 21.10 -14.60
CA SER A 86 14.70 21.41 -13.77
C SER A 86 13.77 20.21 -13.63
N ILE A 87 13.55 19.48 -14.73
CA ILE A 87 12.76 18.23 -14.72
C ILE A 87 13.45 17.18 -13.84
N LEU A 88 14.77 17.02 -13.99
CA LEU A 88 15.56 16.08 -13.20
C LEU A 88 15.48 16.40 -11.70
N LYS A 89 15.70 17.66 -11.31
CA LYS A 89 15.60 18.10 -9.90
C LYS A 89 14.22 17.81 -9.30
N ASN A 90 13.16 18.09 -10.06
CA ASN A 90 11.79 17.80 -9.60
C ASN A 90 11.54 16.29 -9.46
N ASN A 91 12.02 15.49 -10.39
CA ASN A 91 11.89 14.04 -10.34
C ASN A 91 12.69 13.44 -9.19
N LEU A 92 13.92 13.90 -8.94
CA LEU A 92 14.74 13.45 -7.82
C LEU A 92 14.05 13.67 -6.46
N ALA A 93 13.45 14.85 -6.27
CA ALA A 93 12.69 15.15 -5.05
C ALA A 93 11.44 14.27 -4.85
N ASN A 94 10.93 13.67 -5.93
CA ASN A 94 9.72 12.85 -5.91
C ASN A 94 10.00 11.36 -6.15
N ILE A 95 11.24 10.91 -6.10
CA ILE A 95 11.60 9.50 -6.37
C ILE A 95 10.77 8.51 -5.54
N PRO A 96 10.59 8.65 -4.22
CA PRO A 96 9.82 7.69 -3.45
C PRO A 96 8.37 7.59 -3.94
N LYS A 97 7.74 8.72 -4.22
CA LYS A 97 6.38 8.78 -4.77
C LYS A 97 6.28 8.15 -6.16
N ILE A 98 7.26 8.41 -7.01
CA ILE A 98 7.36 7.86 -8.37
C ILE A 98 7.55 6.34 -8.31
N SER A 99 8.46 5.87 -7.46
CA SER A 99 8.73 4.45 -7.26
C SER A 99 7.48 3.69 -6.83
N LEU A 100 6.80 4.18 -5.81
CA LEU A 100 5.58 3.57 -5.30
C LEU A 100 4.46 3.53 -6.34
N ALA A 101 4.28 4.61 -7.12
CA ALA A 101 3.27 4.64 -8.18
C ALA A 101 3.59 3.63 -9.29
N ARG A 102 4.87 3.50 -9.68
CA ARG A 102 5.30 2.52 -10.68
C ARG A 102 5.17 1.09 -10.20
N LEU A 103 5.51 0.80 -8.94
CA LEU A 103 5.29 -0.51 -8.33
C LEU A 103 3.82 -0.88 -8.32
N LYS A 104 2.94 0.02 -7.92
CA LYS A 104 1.48 -0.20 -7.97
C LYS A 104 1.00 -0.51 -9.38
N ASN A 105 1.43 0.27 -10.38
CA ASN A 105 1.06 0.03 -11.77
C ASN A 105 1.57 -1.32 -12.28
N ASN A 106 2.79 -1.72 -11.90
CA ASN A 106 3.34 -3.03 -12.24
C ASN A 106 2.53 -4.18 -11.64
N GLN A 107 2.14 -4.08 -10.37
CA GLN A 107 1.29 -5.08 -9.71
C GLN A 107 -0.09 -5.21 -10.34
N ILE A 108 -0.68 -4.08 -10.77
CA ILE A 108 -1.96 -4.08 -11.48
C ILE A 108 -1.85 -4.80 -12.82
N TRP A 109 -0.78 -4.53 -13.59
CA TRP A 109 -0.53 -5.25 -14.83
C TRP A 109 -0.33 -6.74 -14.63
N ASP A 110 0.43 -7.13 -13.59
CA ASP A 110 0.64 -8.54 -13.28
C ASP A 110 -0.69 -9.25 -13.04
N TYR A 111 -1.53 -8.68 -12.18
CA TYR A 111 -2.84 -9.25 -11.91
C TYR A 111 -3.67 -9.42 -13.19
N PHE A 112 -3.78 -8.37 -14.02
CA PHE A 112 -4.60 -8.43 -15.24
C PHE A 112 -4.09 -9.41 -16.26
N ILE A 113 -2.79 -9.39 -16.54
CA ILE A 113 -2.21 -10.26 -17.56
C ILE A 113 -2.32 -11.72 -17.15
N ARG A 114 -2.08 -12.03 -15.88
CA ARG A 114 -2.22 -13.40 -15.38
C ARG A 114 -3.66 -13.88 -15.42
N ASP A 115 -4.60 -13.09 -14.96
CA ASP A 115 -6.01 -13.47 -14.93
C ASP A 115 -6.58 -13.56 -16.34
N TYR A 116 -6.30 -12.58 -17.19
CA TYR A 116 -6.81 -12.55 -18.57
C TYR A 116 -6.28 -13.69 -19.44
N PHE A 117 -4.99 -14.03 -19.36
CA PHE A 117 -4.37 -15.08 -20.15
C PHE A 117 -4.24 -16.42 -19.43
N LYS A 118 -4.77 -16.55 -18.21
CA LYS A 118 -4.67 -17.76 -17.38
C LYS A 118 -3.23 -18.28 -17.24
N LEU A 119 -2.29 -17.37 -17.04
CA LEU A 119 -0.87 -17.67 -16.98
C LEU A 119 -0.46 -18.24 -15.61
N ASN A 120 0.45 -19.23 -15.63
CA ASN A 120 1.06 -19.77 -14.40
C ASN A 120 2.00 -18.74 -13.74
N GLN A 121 2.34 -18.95 -12.46
CA GLN A 121 3.13 -18.00 -11.63
C GLN A 121 4.50 -17.59 -12.22
N ASN A 122 5.09 -18.39 -13.11
CA ASN A 122 6.43 -18.17 -13.67
C ASN A 122 6.48 -17.26 -14.92
N SER A 123 5.42 -16.51 -15.21
CA SER A 123 5.35 -15.68 -16.42
C SER A 123 5.96 -14.29 -16.28
N LEU A 124 6.27 -13.84 -15.06
CA LEU A 124 7.00 -12.61 -14.79
C LEU A 124 8.50 -12.85 -14.68
N LEU A 125 9.27 -11.94 -15.27
CA LEU A 125 10.74 -12.00 -15.23
C LEU A 125 11.33 -11.51 -13.92
N ILE A 126 10.59 -10.75 -13.13
CA ILE A 126 11.07 -10.12 -11.91
C ILE A 126 10.13 -10.52 -10.79
N ASP A 127 10.66 -11.16 -9.76
CA ASP A 127 9.91 -11.52 -8.58
C ASP A 127 9.41 -10.24 -7.89
N GLN A 128 8.11 -10.18 -7.63
CA GLN A 128 7.41 -8.96 -7.23
C GLN A 128 7.69 -8.52 -5.79
N CYS A 129 8.39 -9.33 -5.03
CA CYS A 129 8.57 -9.12 -3.59
C CYS A 129 9.72 -8.19 -3.22
N ASP A 130 10.56 -7.78 -4.17
CA ASP A 130 11.64 -6.85 -3.88
C ASP A 130 11.15 -5.40 -3.98
N LEU A 131 10.84 -4.78 -2.83
CA LEU A 131 10.45 -3.38 -2.71
C LEU A 131 11.61 -2.41 -3.00
N ASN A 132 12.82 -2.92 -3.22
CA ASN A 132 14.01 -2.11 -3.43
C ASN A 132 14.23 -1.68 -4.89
N TYR A 133 13.39 -2.11 -5.82
CA TYR A 133 13.50 -1.71 -7.21
C TYR A 133 12.31 -0.86 -7.68
N THR A 134 12.57 0.01 -8.67
CA THR A 134 11.53 0.80 -9.34
C THR A 134 11.39 0.31 -10.78
N PRO A 135 10.26 -0.32 -11.17
CA PRO A 135 10.10 -0.85 -12.51
C PRO A 135 10.05 0.28 -13.55
N TYR A 136 10.78 0.13 -14.64
CA TYR A 136 10.68 1.02 -15.80
C TYR A 136 9.49 0.61 -16.68
N LEU A 137 9.33 -0.68 -16.91
CA LEU A 137 8.24 -1.32 -17.63
C LEU A 137 7.80 -2.59 -16.89
N SER A 138 6.56 -2.98 -17.08
CA SER A 138 6.06 -4.30 -16.66
C SER A 138 6.37 -5.30 -17.77
N VAL A 139 7.15 -6.34 -17.47
CA VAL A 139 7.69 -7.27 -18.48
C VAL A 139 7.06 -8.64 -18.31
N PHE A 140 6.46 -9.17 -19.36
CA PHE A 140 5.79 -10.47 -19.37
C PHE A 140 6.38 -11.40 -20.43
N LYS A 141 6.69 -12.64 -20.04
CA LYS A 141 7.16 -13.68 -20.95
C LYS A 141 6.01 -14.56 -21.42
N PHE A 142 5.89 -14.71 -22.72
CA PHE A 142 4.92 -15.59 -23.38
C PHE A 142 5.66 -16.61 -24.29
N ASN A 143 4.93 -17.59 -24.77
CA ASN A 143 5.46 -18.48 -25.79
C ASN A 143 5.69 -17.69 -27.10
N LYS A 144 6.82 -17.92 -27.78
CA LYS A 144 7.20 -17.24 -29.04
C LYS A 144 6.09 -17.29 -30.12
N LYS A 145 5.32 -18.37 -30.18
CA LYS A 145 4.23 -18.51 -31.15
C LYS A 145 2.98 -17.69 -30.78
N THR A 146 2.79 -17.42 -29.50
CA THR A 146 1.60 -16.72 -28.98
C THR A 146 1.84 -15.26 -28.69
N ALA A 147 3.07 -14.83 -28.39
CA ALA A 147 3.42 -13.45 -28.08
C ALA A 147 2.93 -12.42 -29.11
N PRO A 148 3.11 -12.61 -30.44
CA PRO A 148 2.57 -11.68 -31.45
C PRO A 148 1.05 -11.57 -31.42
N LYS A 149 0.33 -12.67 -31.20
CA LYS A 149 -1.13 -12.68 -31.11
C LYS A 149 -1.63 -11.92 -29.89
N ILE A 150 -0.96 -12.11 -28.74
CA ILE A 150 -1.26 -11.42 -27.50
C ILE A 150 -0.97 -9.92 -27.64
N PHE A 151 0.17 -9.56 -28.23
CA PHE A 151 0.52 -8.18 -28.52
C PHE A 151 -0.56 -7.48 -29.35
N ASN A 152 -0.98 -8.11 -30.46
CA ASN A 152 -2.01 -7.56 -31.33
C ASN A 152 -3.35 -7.43 -30.59
N ASN A 153 -3.76 -8.43 -29.82
CA ASN A 153 -5.00 -8.40 -29.03
C ASN A 153 -5.02 -7.25 -28.01
N LEU A 154 -3.91 -7.05 -27.28
CA LEU A 154 -3.78 -5.93 -26.33
C LEU A 154 -3.79 -4.58 -27.06
N HIS A 155 -3.13 -4.50 -28.21
CA HIS A 155 -3.08 -3.29 -29.05
C HIS A 155 -4.47 -2.94 -29.63
N GLU A 156 -5.22 -3.91 -30.12
CA GLU A 156 -6.59 -3.73 -30.61
C GLU A 156 -7.53 -3.19 -29.54
N LYS A 157 -7.28 -3.55 -28.29
CA LYS A 157 -7.99 -3.01 -27.10
C LYS A 157 -7.52 -1.62 -26.69
N ASN A 158 -6.70 -0.95 -27.52
CA ASN A 158 -6.10 0.36 -27.24
C ASN A 158 -5.19 0.41 -25.99
N LEU A 159 -4.60 -0.72 -25.61
CA LEU A 159 -3.58 -0.75 -24.58
C LEU A 159 -2.23 -0.31 -25.16
N CYS A 160 -1.49 0.48 -24.37
CA CYS A 160 -0.12 0.88 -24.73
C CYS A 160 0.82 -0.30 -24.50
N VAL A 161 0.92 -1.17 -25.47
CA VAL A 161 1.80 -2.33 -25.44
C VAL A 161 3.00 -2.07 -26.35
N SER A 162 4.18 -2.53 -25.93
CA SER A 162 5.40 -2.49 -26.75
C SER A 162 6.11 -3.84 -26.72
N SER A 163 6.95 -4.07 -27.70
CA SER A 163 7.93 -5.15 -27.69
C SER A 163 9.33 -4.52 -27.56
N TRP A 164 10.36 -5.33 -27.34
CA TRP A 164 11.73 -4.82 -27.34
C TRP A 164 12.05 -4.15 -28.69
N PRO A 165 12.80 -3.04 -28.70
CA PRO A 165 13.31 -2.48 -29.95
C PRO A 165 14.13 -3.49 -30.73
N ASP A 166 14.45 -3.12 -31.96
CA ASP A 166 15.19 -4.00 -32.87
C ASP A 166 16.53 -4.49 -32.28
N LEU A 167 16.91 -5.71 -32.65
CA LEU A 167 18.20 -6.28 -32.23
C LEU A 167 19.32 -5.69 -33.09
N PRO A 168 20.52 -5.44 -32.52
CA PRO A 168 21.69 -5.01 -33.29
C PRO A 168 22.01 -5.96 -34.44
N PRO A 169 22.60 -5.46 -35.55
CA PRO A 169 22.93 -6.27 -36.72
C PRO A 169 23.75 -7.52 -36.37
N GLU A 170 24.73 -7.38 -35.49
CA GLU A 170 25.62 -8.47 -35.06
C GLU A 170 24.85 -9.60 -34.38
N VAL A 171 23.80 -9.27 -33.64
CA VAL A 171 22.91 -10.24 -32.98
C VAL A 171 22.00 -10.92 -34.00
N LYS A 172 21.59 -10.20 -35.06
CA LYS A 172 20.74 -10.75 -36.12
C LYS A 172 21.51 -11.72 -37.03
N GLU A 173 22.76 -11.42 -37.30
CA GLU A 173 23.62 -12.21 -38.16
C GLU A 173 24.07 -13.51 -37.47
N ASN A 174 24.22 -13.52 -36.14
CA ASN A 174 24.66 -14.68 -35.38
C ASN A 174 23.64 -15.13 -34.33
N LYS A 175 22.49 -15.65 -34.80
CA LYS A 175 21.33 -16.04 -33.97
C LYS A 175 21.65 -17.13 -32.97
N ASP A 176 22.45 -18.10 -33.35
CA ASP A 176 22.76 -19.26 -32.50
C ASP A 176 23.64 -18.85 -31.31
N PHE A 177 24.61 -17.99 -31.54
CA PHE A 177 25.44 -17.43 -30.48
C PHE A 177 24.64 -16.52 -29.54
N HIS A 178 23.69 -15.73 -30.07
CA HIS A 178 22.86 -14.81 -29.34
C HIS A 178 21.45 -15.33 -29.03
N LYS A 179 21.31 -16.65 -28.83
CA LYS A 179 20.03 -17.33 -28.62
C LYS A 179 19.15 -16.67 -27.55
N ASN A 180 19.74 -16.22 -26.44
CA ASN A 180 18.99 -15.56 -25.34
C ASN A 180 18.42 -14.22 -25.79
N ALA A 181 19.17 -13.39 -26.51
CA ALA A 181 18.67 -12.11 -27.01
C ALA A 181 17.52 -12.31 -28.00
N TRP A 182 17.63 -13.32 -28.88
CA TRP A 182 16.54 -13.73 -29.77
C TRP A 182 15.30 -14.20 -29.01
N GLU A 183 15.49 -14.99 -27.95
CA GLU A 183 14.39 -15.47 -27.14
C GLU A 183 13.68 -14.30 -26.45
N LEU A 184 14.42 -13.41 -25.82
CA LEU A 184 13.88 -12.22 -25.16
C LEU A 184 13.07 -11.35 -26.15
N ARG A 185 13.64 -11.09 -27.34
CA ARG A 185 12.98 -10.28 -28.36
C ARG A 185 11.63 -10.83 -28.81
N HIS A 186 11.53 -12.16 -28.97
CA HIS A 186 10.35 -12.79 -29.57
C HIS A 186 9.34 -13.36 -28.57
N SER A 187 9.65 -13.34 -27.26
CA SER A 187 8.78 -13.87 -26.24
C SER A 187 8.29 -12.86 -25.22
N HIS A 188 8.86 -11.64 -25.21
CA HIS A 188 8.53 -10.65 -24.18
C HIS A 188 7.66 -9.51 -24.72
N ILE A 189 6.72 -9.13 -23.88
CA ILE A 189 5.81 -7.99 -24.09
C ILE A 189 6.00 -7.04 -22.92
N TYR A 190 6.03 -5.75 -23.23
CA TYR A 190 6.31 -4.66 -22.29
C TYR A 190 5.08 -3.77 -22.17
N LEU A 191 4.67 -3.52 -20.94
CA LEU A 191 3.53 -2.67 -20.63
C LEU A 191 4.01 -1.47 -19.79
N PRO A 192 3.48 -0.27 -20.03
CA PRO A 192 3.92 0.91 -19.33
C PRO A 192 3.48 0.85 -17.87
N CYS A 193 4.41 1.07 -16.94
CA CYS A 193 4.11 1.25 -15.51
C CYS A 193 4.41 2.67 -15.02
N HIS A 194 4.52 3.63 -15.95
CA HIS A 194 4.87 5.02 -15.66
C HIS A 194 3.93 5.63 -14.62
N GLN A 195 4.45 6.48 -13.74
CA GLN A 195 3.71 7.10 -12.64
C GLN A 195 2.53 7.99 -13.07
N THR A 196 2.51 8.44 -14.33
CA THR A 196 1.40 9.25 -14.87
C THR A 196 0.21 8.44 -15.36
N ILE A 197 0.27 7.10 -15.30
CA ILE A 197 -0.82 6.26 -15.76
C ILE A 197 -1.98 6.34 -14.77
N ASN A 198 -3.17 6.63 -15.30
CA ASN A 198 -4.40 6.57 -14.54
C ASN A 198 -4.86 5.10 -14.45
N THR A 199 -4.66 4.49 -13.28
CA THR A 199 -5.04 3.11 -13.03
C THR A 199 -6.54 2.85 -13.23
N GLN A 200 -7.41 3.85 -12.95
CA GLN A 200 -8.85 3.72 -13.18
C GLN A 200 -9.19 3.47 -14.65
N SER A 201 -8.39 3.99 -15.57
CA SER A 201 -8.60 3.79 -17.01
C SER A 201 -8.34 2.36 -17.47
N PHE A 202 -7.45 1.62 -16.80
CA PHE A 202 -7.24 0.19 -17.06
C PHE A 202 -8.49 -0.63 -16.73
N PHE A 203 -9.12 -0.33 -15.60
CA PHE A 203 -10.30 -1.07 -15.15
C PHE A 203 -11.51 -0.88 -16.05
N ASN A 204 -11.64 0.29 -16.68
CA ASN A 204 -12.71 0.52 -17.64
C ASN A 204 -12.56 -0.33 -18.92
N LEU A 205 -11.34 -0.73 -19.27
CA LEU A 205 -11.07 -1.64 -20.39
C LEU A 205 -11.42 -3.10 -20.09
N PHE A 206 -11.35 -3.51 -18.82
CA PHE A 206 -11.57 -4.89 -18.39
C PHE A 206 -12.95 -5.13 -17.76
N LYS A 207 -13.85 -4.13 -17.77
CA LYS A 207 -15.24 -4.23 -17.25
C LYS A 207 -16.11 -5.31 -17.91
N THR A 208 -15.64 -5.95 -18.97
CA THR A 208 -16.37 -7.01 -19.69
C THR A 208 -15.97 -8.43 -19.26
N ILE A 209 -15.18 -8.59 -18.20
CA ILE A 209 -14.94 -9.93 -17.67
C ILE A 209 -16.07 -10.23 -16.71
N ASP A 210 -17.07 -10.95 -17.21
CA ASP A 210 -18.13 -11.55 -16.42
C ASP A 210 -17.50 -12.58 -15.49
N PHE A 211 -17.46 -12.27 -14.20
CA PHE A 211 -17.29 -13.28 -13.18
C PHE A 211 -18.62 -14.02 -13.10
N THR A 212 -18.77 -15.11 -13.86
CA THR A 212 -19.92 -16.00 -13.76
C THR A 212 -20.08 -16.44 -12.32
N GLU A 213 -21.18 -16.02 -11.72
CA GLU A 213 -21.67 -16.52 -10.46
C GLU A 213 -21.88 -18.04 -10.56
N THR A 214 -20.88 -18.82 -10.19
CA THR A 214 -21.13 -20.21 -9.80
C THR A 214 -22.00 -20.15 -8.55
N SER A 215 -23.05 -20.97 -8.52
CA SER A 215 -24.04 -21.11 -7.46
C SER A 215 -23.38 -21.26 -6.08
N ILE A 216 -23.08 -20.14 -5.44
CA ILE A 216 -22.53 -20.08 -4.08
C ILE A 216 -23.73 -19.91 -3.17
N ASN A 217 -23.87 -20.75 -2.16
CA ASN A 217 -24.80 -20.58 -1.06
C ASN A 217 -24.76 -19.12 -0.58
N LYS A 218 -25.93 -18.50 -0.51
CA LYS A 218 -26.07 -17.05 -0.36
C LYS A 218 -25.40 -16.54 0.91
N ILE A 219 -24.36 -15.71 0.75
CA ILE A 219 -23.77 -14.97 1.88
C ILE A 219 -24.72 -13.84 2.25
N TYR A 220 -25.07 -13.72 3.53
CA TYR A 220 -25.93 -12.66 4.03
C TYR A 220 -25.23 -11.85 5.12
N GLN A 221 -25.65 -10.60 5.27
CA GLN A 221 -25.15 -9.66 6.25
C GLN A 221 -26.16 -9.47 7.37
N GLU A 222 -25.67 -9.55 8.61
CA GLU A 222 -26.44 -9.17 9.80
C GLU A 222 -25.80 -7.93 10.45
N ASN A 223 -26.68 -7.06 11.02
CA ASN A 223 -26.24 -5.85 11.68
C ASN A 223 -26.53 -5.94 13.18
N ASN A 224 -25.52 -5.77 14.01
CA ASN A 224 -25.61 -5.78 15.48
C ASN A 224 -26.26 -7.06 16.08
N LYS A 225 -26.23 -8.16 15.34
CA LYS A 225 -26.75 -9.46 15.78
C LYS A 225 -25.61 -10.42 16.12
N ILE A 226 -24.74 -10.02 17.01
CA ILE A 226 -23.61 -10.80 17.50
C ILE A 226 -23.36 -10.41 18.95
N SER A 227 -23.09 -11.37 19.80
CA SER A 227 -22.68 -11.11 21.17
C SER A 227 -21.22 -10.63 21.23
N ARG A 228 -20.84 -10.03 22.34
CA ARG A 228 -19.46 -9.61 22.57
C ARG A 228 -18.53 -10.81 22.65
N GLU A 229 -18.98 -11.89 23.23
CA GLU A 229 -18.26 -13.15 23.39
C GLU A 229 -17.98 -13.79 22.05
N GLU A 230 -18.97 -13.86 21.14
CA GLU A 230 -18.81 -14.38 19.78
C GLU A 230 -17.83 -13.50 18.96
N TRP A 231 -17.94 -12.17 19.11
CA TRP A 231 -17.00 -11.24 18.45
C TRP A 231 -15.58 -11.45 18.93
N HIS A 232 -15.38 -11.60 20.24
CA HIS A 232 -14.08 -11.87 20.82
C HIS A 232 -13.51 -13.22 20.37
N ALA A 233 -14.33 -14.27 20.36
CA ALA A 233 -13.92 -15.59 19.88
C ALA A 233 -13.48 -15.54 18.41
N PHE A 234 -14.20 -14.79 17.57
CA PHE A 234 -13.82 -14.59 16.17
C PHE A 234 -12.49 -13.84 16.05
N LEU A 235 -12.30 -12.75 16.81
CA LEU A 235 -11.03 -12.02 16.87
C LEU A 235 -9.87 -12.93 17.27
N ALA A 236 -10.06 -13.77 18.29
CA ALA A 236 -9.03 -14.67 18.80
C ALA A 236 -8.65 -15.77 17.79
N SER A 237 -9.57 -16.17 16.92
CA SER A 237 -9.31 -17.16 15.87
C SER A 237 -8.74 -16.56 14.57
N SER A 238 -8.87 -15.25 14.38
CA SER A 238 -8.44 -14.58 13.15
C SER A 238 -6.93 -14.32 13.13
N GLU A 239 -6.24 -14.72 12.08
CA GLU A 239 -4.79 -14.46 11.89
C GLU A 239 -4.44 -12.97 11.81
N ASN A 240 -5.36 -12.17 11.26
CA ASN A 240 -5.15 -10.74 11.03
C ASN A 240 -5.89 -9.87 12.04
N SER A 241 -6.13 -10.38 13.27
CA SER A 241 -6.79 -9.58 14.29
C SER A 241 -6.04 -8.26 14.53
N ASN A 242 -6.78 -7.17 14.68
CA ASN A 242 -6.22 -5.85 14.93
C ASN A 242 -7.10 -5.04 15.89
N LEU A 243 -6.49 -4.07 16.57
CA LEU A 243 -7.13 -3.22 17.56
C LEU A 243 -8.39 -2.53 17.02
N LEU A 244 -8.36 -2.05 15.77
CA LEU A 244 -9.42 -1.23 15.17
C LEU A 244 -10.72 -2.02 14.94
N GLN A 245 -10.62 -3.33 14.92
CA GLN A 245 -11.76 -4.25 14.84
C GLN A 245 -12.16 -4.86 16.20
N SER A 246 -11.51 -4.45 17.30
CA SER A 246 -11.95 -4.88 18.65
C SER A 246 -13.28 -4.23 19.03
N TRP A 247 -14.02 -4.90 19.90
CA TRP A 247 -15.29 -4.40 20.43
C TRP A 247 -15.11 -3.08 21.18
N THR A 248 -14.10 -3.04 22.05
CA THR A 248 -13.77 -1.88 22.88
C THR A 248 -13.36 -0.67 22.06
N TYR A 249 -12.53 -0.85 21.02
CA TYR A 249 -12.15 0.26 20.15
C TYR A 249 -13.35 0.84 19.40
N GLY A 250 -14.23 -0.02 18.87
CA GLY A 250 -15.46 0.44 18.21
C GLY A 250 -16.32 1.29 19.12
N ASN A 251 -16.53 0.87 20.40
CA ASN A 251 -17.26 1.65 21.39
C ASN A 251 -16.56 2.98 21.69
N ALA A 252 -15.25 2.97 21.94
CA ALA A 252 -14.49 4.18 22.23
C ALA A 252 -14.59 5.22 21.10
N LYS A 253 -14.57 4.78 19.84
CA LYS A 253 -14.81 5.68 18.66
C LYS A 253 -16.22 6.27 18.66
N SER A 254 -17.21 5.48 19.08
CA SER A 254 -18.58 5.97 19.23
C SER A 254 -18.67 7.02 20.33
N ASP A 255 -18.16 6.70 21.51
CA ASP A 255 -18.32 7.51 22.73
C ASP A 255 -17.56 8.84 22.64
N ILE A 256 -16.33 8.82 22.11
CA ILE A 256 -15.45 10.00 22.11
C ILE A 256 -15.59 10.85 20.85
N GLU A 257 -15.75 10.21 19.70
CA GLU A 257 -15.76 10.94 18.42
C GLU A 257 -17.14 11.07 17.80
N GLY A 258 -18.20 10.57 18.47
CA GLY A 258 -19.59 10.66 18.03
C GLY A 258 -19.92 9.91 16.74
N TRP A 259 -19.23 8.80 16.50
CA TRP A 259 -19.57 7.87 15.43
C TRP A 259 -20.71 6.93 15.87
N ILE A 260 -21.64 6.66 14.99
CA ILE A 260 -22.62 5.57 15.17
C ILE A 260 -21.92 4.28 14.75
N LEU A 261 -21.69 3.41 15.73
CA LEU A 261 -21.06 2.11 15.47
C LEU A 261 -22.09 1.08 15.03
N LYS A 262 -21.80 0.39 13.92
CA LYS A 262 -22.53 -0.79 13.44
C LYS A 262 -21.58 -1.96 13.33
N ARG A 263 -21.93 -3.08 13.96
CA ARG A 263 -21.20 -4.34 13.87
C ARG A 263 -21.82 -5.19 12.77
N LEU A 264 -21.11 -5.33 11.66
CA LEU A 264 -21.54 -6.14 10.54
C LEU A 264 -20.96 -7.54 10.67
N VAL A 265 -21.79 -8.55 10.47
CA VAL A 265 -21.41 -9.96 10.45
C VAL A 265 -21.84 -10.56 9.13
N PHE A 266 -20.91 -11.17 8.43
CA PHE A 266 -21.19 -11.89 7.19
C PHE A 266 -21.21 -13.38 7.46
N LYS A 267 -22.32 -14.02 7.14
CA LYS A 267 -22.57 -15.45 7.42
C LYS A 267 -22.95 -16.20 6.16
N GLN A 268 -22.64 -17.47 6.17
CA GLN A 268 -23.13 -18.47 5.22
C GLN A 268 -23.47 -19.73 6.02
N ASP A 269 -24.69 -20.24 5.88
CA ASP A 269 -25.15 -21.46 6.60
C ASP A 269 -24.87 -21.40 8.12
N SER A 270 -25.20 -20.28 8.76
CA SER A 270 -24.94 -19.98 10.19
C SER A 270 -23.47 -19.80 10.58
N LYS A 271 -22.50 -20.06 9.68
CA LYS A 271 -21.07 -19.87 9.95
C LYS A 271 -20.67 -18.42 9.71
N ILE A 272 -19.96 -17.83 10.66
CA ILE A 272 -19.42 -16.48 10.52
C ILE A 272 -18.19 -16.53 9.58
N LEU A 273 -18.27 -15.83 8.48
CA LEU A 273 -17.19 -15.70 7.49
C LEU A 273 -16.33 -14.45 7.73
N ALA A 274 -16.96 -13.34 8.13
CA ALA A 274 -16.26 -12.10 8.42
C ALA A 274 -17.01 -11.21 9.41
N ILE A 275 -16.25 -10.35 10.10
CA ILE A 275 -16.77 -9.30 10.99
C ILE A 275 -16.19 -7.94 10.61
N VAL A 276 -16.97 -6.87 10.85
CA VAL A 276 -16.57 -5.49 10.53
C VAL A 276 -17.16 -4.50 11.52
N ASN A 277 -16.33 -3.66 12.14
CA ASN A 277 -16.75 -2.42 12.76
C ASN A 277 -16.95 -1.35 11.66
N LEU A 278 -18.20 -1.02 11.37
CA LEU A 278 -18.57 0.08 10.48
C LEU A 278 -18.92 1.31 11.33
N LEU A 279 -18.24 2.40 11.08
CA LEU A 279 -18.52 3.70 11.70
C LEU A 279 -19.34 4.56 10.75
N GLU A 280 -20.45 5.10 11.22
CA GLU A 280 -21.33 6.01 10.46
C GLU A 280 -21.40 7.37 11.15
N LYS A 281 -21.32 8.47 10.37
CA LYS A 281 -21.54 9.81 10.86
C LYS A 281 -22.30 10.62 9.81
N ARG A 282 -23.18 11.53 10.24
CA ARG A 282 -23.88 12.46 9.35
C ARG A 282 -23.43 13.88 9.62
N ILE A 283 -22.99 14.55 8.57
CA ILE A 283 -22.54 15.94 8.64
C ILE A 283 -23.18 16.67 7.46
N PHE A 284 -23.92 17.74 7.70
CA PHE A 284 -24.62 18.52 6.66
C PHE A 284 -25.46 17.68 5.68
N GLY A 285 -26.15 16.66 6.19
CA GLY A 285 -26.99 15.77 5.37
C GLY A 285 -26.24 14.67 4.63
N ILE A 286 -24.92 14.76 4.51
CA ILE A 286 -24.06 13.73 3.89
C ILE A 286 -23.78 12.62 4.90
N LYS A 287 -23.91 11.38 4.44
CA LYS A 287 -23.63 10.19 5.23
C LYS A 287 -22.20 9.73 5.00
N PHE A 288 -21.36 9.82 6.02
CA PHE A 288 -20.00 9.30 6.03
C PHE A 288 -19.99 7.90 6.63
N LEU A 289 -19.41 6.97 5.89
CA LEU A 289 -19.18 5.59 6.30
C LEU A 289 -17.67 5.35 6.38
N ARG A 290 -17.19 4.68 7.42
CA ARG A 290 -15.77 4.36 7.58
C ARG A 290 -15.55 2.95 8.05
N VAL A 291 -14.69 2.22 7.35
CA VAL A 291 -14.17 0.91 7.74
C VAL A 291 -12.65 1.02 7.84
N ASN A 292 -12.11 0.78 9.03
CA ASN A 292 -10.68 0.82 9.29
C ASN A 292 -10.16 -0.58 9.59
N ARG A 293 -9.22 -1.09 8.75
CA ARG A 293 -8.58 -2.39 8.91
C ARG A 293 -9.57 -3.55 9.09
N GLY A 294 -10.69 -3.46 8.37
CA GLY A 294 -11.72 -4.50 8.23
C GLY A 294 -12.06 -4.72 6.76
N PRO A 295 -12.71 -5.83 6.39
CA PRO A 295 -13.21 -6.90 7.24
C PRO A 295 -12.08 -7.79 7.80
N LEU A 296 -12.31 -8.39 8.97
CA LEU A 296 -11.55 -9.55 9.40
C LEU A 296 -12.25 -10.79 8.87
N PHE A 297 -11.49 -11.66 8.24
CA PHE A 297 -12.00 -12.91 7.67
C PHE A 297 -11.66 -14.09 8.58
N SER A 298 -12.54 -15.09 8.60
CA SER A 298 -12.20 -16.40 9.13
C SER A 298 -11.11 -17.04 8.25
N ASN A 299 -10.25 -17.85 8.86
CA ASN A 299 -9.16 -18.55 8.15
C ASN A 299 -9.65 -19.52 7.07
N GLU A 300 -10.91 -19.94 7.13
CA GLU A 300 -11.51 -20.89 6.19
C GLU A 300 -12.18 -20.21 4.98
N VAL A 301 -12.21 -18.87 4.93
CA VAL A 301 -12.87 -18.14 3.84
C VAL A 301 -12.04 -18.18 2.57
N ASN A 302 -12.62 -18.68 1.49
CA ASN A 302 -11.99 -18.73 0.19
C ASN A 302 -12.02 -17.35 -0.53
N ASN A 303 -11.27 -17.22 -1.62
CA ASN A 303 -11.14 -15.97 -2.34
C ASN A 303 -12.47 -15.45 -2.92
N SER A 304 -13.33 -16.33 -3.43
CA SER A 304 -14.65 -15.93 -3.96
C SER A 304 -15.55 -15.35 -2.88
N GLN A 305 -15.58 -15.97 -1.70
CA GLN A 305 -16.31 -15.46 -0.54
C GLN A 305 -15.76 -14.10 -0.07
N LYS A 306 -14.43 -13.93 -0.05
CA LYS A 306 -13.80 -12.64 0.27
C LYS A 306 -14.24 -11.55 -0.71
N GLU A 307 -14.24 -11.83 -2.00
CA GLU A 307 -14.66 -10.87 -3.03
C GLU A 307 -16.14 -10.49 -2.89
N ILE A 308 -17.03 -11.45 -2.61
CA ILE A 308 -18.45 -11.17 -2.38
C ILE A 308 -18.64 -10.25 -1.19
N ILE A 309 -17.99 -10.54 -0.05
CA ILE A 309 -18.08 -9.73 1.18
C ILE A 309 -17.54 -8.32 0.93
N LEU A 310 -16.39 -8.19 0.26
CA LEU A 310 -15.83 -6.89 -0.11
C LEU A 310 -16.79 -6.11 -1.03
N LYS A 311 -17.41 -6.76 -2.01
CA LYS A 311 -18.42 -6.13 -2.90
C LYS A 311 -19.65 -5.66 -2.11
N MET A 312 -20.12 -6.43 -1.12
CA MET A 312 -21.19 -6.01 -0.23
C MET A 312 -20.80 -4.77 0.58
N LEU A 313 -19.60 -4.74 1.16
CA LEU A 313 -19.08 -3.58 1.89
C LEU A 313 -18.91 -2.34 1.00
N LEU A 314 -18.37 -2.51 -0.20
CA LEU A 314 -18.20 -1.43 -1.17
C LEU A 314 -19.53 -0.87 -1.70
N ASN A 315 -20.66 -1.53 -1.44
CA ASN A 315 -22.00 -1.08 -1.83
C ASN A 315 -22.89 -0.69 -0.64
N LEU A 316 -22.29 -0.41 0.53
CA LEU A 316 -23.03 0.04 1.73
C LEU A 316 -23.63 1.46 1.62
N GLY A 317 -23.16 2.26 0.69
CA GLY A 317 -23.67 3.61 0.46
C GLY A 317 -25.04 3.62 -0.20
N ASP A 318 -25.71 4.76 -0.10
CA ASP A 318 -27.02 5.00 -0.69
C ASP A 318 -26.96 6.17 -1.68
N PHE A 319 -27.11 5.88 -2.96
CA PHE A 319 -27.11 6.89 -4.04
C PHE A 319 -28.20 7.97 -3.87
N LYS A 320 -29.30 7.65 -3.19
CA LYS A 320 -30.38 8.60 -2.94
C LYS A 320 -30.09 9.57 -1.78
N LYS A 321 -29.07 9.29 -0.95
CA LYS A 321 -28.78 10.00 0.30
C LYS A 321 -27.35 10.54 0.39
N MET A 322 -26.70 10.81 -0.72
CA MET A 322 -25.32 11.31 -0.78
C MET A 322 -24.43 10.65 0.29
N SER A 323 -23.84 9.54 -0.05
CA SER A 323 -23.00 8.79 0.87
C SER A 323 -21.54 8.78 0.42
N ILE A 324 -20.63 8.84 1.39
CA ILE A 324 -19.18 8.74 1.15
C ILE A 324 -18.65 7.60 2.02
N LEU A 325 -18.03 6.60 1.40
CA LEU A 325 -17.37 5.50 2.09
C LEU A 325 -15.85 5.72 2.09
N PHE A 326 -15.27 5.82 3.27
CA PHE A 326 -13.83 5.68 3.52
C PHE A 326 -13.53 4.23 3.86
N PHE A 327 -12.71 3.58 3.06
CA PHE A 327 -12.46 2.16 3.16
C PHE A 327 -10.97 1.84 3.16
N ALA A 328 -10.45 1.49 4.32
CA ALA A 328 -9.08 1.04 4.53
C ALA A 328 -9.11 -0.44 4.94
N PRO A 329 -9.22 -1.39 4.00
CA PRO A 329 -9.39 -2.80 4.34
C PRO A 329 -8.10 -3.44 4.87
N GLU A 330 -8.25 -4.49 5.70
CA GLU A 330 -7.16 -5.37 6.13
C GLU A 330 -6.77 -6.31 5.00
N LEU A 331 -6.26 -5.75 3.91
CA LEU A 331 -5.82 -6.46 2.72
C LEU A 331 -4.39 -6.09 2.37
N SER A 332 -3.57 -7.10 2.17
CA SER A 332 -2.18 -6.91 1.72
C SER A 332 -2.12 -6.12 0.41
N LEU A 333 -1.14 -5.23 0.32
CA LEU A 333 -0.85 -4.48 -0.89
C LEU A 333 -0.30 -5.43 -1.95
N ASN A 334 -1.16 -5.85 -2.86
CA ASN A 334 -0.80 -6.62 -4.04
C ASN A 334 -1.73 -6.24 -5.21
N GLY A 335 -1.34 -6.62 -6.42
CA GLY A 335 -2.07 -6.26 -7.63
C GLY A 335 -3.51 -6.77 -7.62
N LYS A 336 -3.77 -7.98 -7.12
CA LYS A 336 -5.10 -8.57 -7.05
C LYS A 336 -6.05 -7.73 -6.19
N ASN A 337 -5.66 -7.48 -4.94
CA ASN A 337 -6.50 -6.74 -4.00
C ASN A 337 -6.76 -5.31 -4.47
N LEU A 338 -5.70 -4.63 -4.93
CA LEU A 338 -5.81 -3.26 -5.42
C LEU A 338 -6.72 -3.17 -6.65
N SER A 339 -6.53 -4.08 -7.62
CA SER A 339 -7.34 -4.16 -8.83
C SER A 339 -8.80 -4.40 -8.52
N TYR A 340 -9.08 -5.35 -7.63
CA TYR A 340 -10.44 -5.64 -7.22
C TYR A 340 -11.14 -4.42 -6.61
N LEU A 341 -10.47 -3.69 -5.72
CA LEU A 341 -11.04 -2.51 -5.07
C LEU A 341 -11.30 -1.38 -6.06
N ILE A 342 -10.36 -1.11 -6.96
CA ILE A 342 -10.51 -0.05 -7.97
C ILE A 342 -11.61 -0.41 -8.99
N SER A 343 -11.72 -1.68 -9.42
CA SER A 343 -12.78 -2.12 -10.33
C SER A 343 -14.18 -1.94 -9.73
N ASN A 344 -14.29 -1.94 -8.41
CA ASN A 344 -15.52 -1.63 -7.67
C ASN A 344 -15.67 -0.13 -7.32
N ASN A 345 -14.98 0.76 -8.07
CA ASN A 345 -15.04 2.22 -7.96
C ASN A 345 -14.50 2.81 -6.64
N LEU A 346 -13.61 2.12 -5.94
CA LEU A 346 -12.86 2.71 -4.83
C LEU A 346 -11.70 3.53 -5.39
N LYS A 347 -11.60 4.81 -5.03
CA LYS A 347 -10.54 5.72 -5.47
C LYS A 347 -9.52 5.89 -4.36
N PHE A 348 -8.24 5.77 -4.70
CA PHE A 348 -7.13 5.99 -3.77
C PHE A 348 -6.50 7.34 -4.06
N TYR A 349 -6.63 8.29 -3.13
CA TYR A 349 -6.09 9.65 -3.25
C TYR A 349 -4.70 9.78 -2.64
N ASN A 350 -4.37 8.94 -1.66
CA ASN A 350 -3.06 8.94 -1.03
C ASN A 350 -2.30 7.66 -1.38
N ILE A 351 -1.04 7.84 -1.80
CA ILE A 351 -0.14 6.75 -2.15
C ILE A 351 0.48 6.12 -0.89
N LYS A 352 0.50 6.86 0.23
CA LYS A 352 1.07 6.38 1.49
C LYS A 352 0.19 5.26 2.05
N THR A 353 0.75 4.05 2.08
CA THR A 353 0.09 2.86 2.60
C THR A 353 0.55 2.59 4.02
N TRP A 354 -0.32 2.00 4.84
CA TRP A 354 0.08 1.51 6.15
C TRP A 354 1.01 0.31 5.99
N SER A 355 2.16 0.37 6.62
CA SER A 355 3.11 -0.74 6.69
C SER A 355 3.46 -1.04 8.14
N SER A 356 3.70 -2.30 8.46
CA SER A 356 4.13 -2.76 9.77
C SER A 356 4.95 -4.05 9.64
N SER A 357 5.35 -4.62 10.78
CA SER A 357 6.02 -5.91 10.85
C SER A 357 5.47 -6.72 12.02
N ARG A 358 5.21 -8.00 11.81
CA ARG A 358 4.69 -8.92 12.83
C ARG A 358 5.75 -9.90 13.26
N ILE A 359 5.85 -10.13 14.56
CA ILE A 359 6.72 -11.15 15.15
C ILE A 359 5.87 -12.32 15.59
N ASN A 360 6.19 -13.49 15.09
CA ASN A 360 5.59 -14.74 15.53
C ASN A 360 6.19 -15.16 16.88
N LEU A 361 5.41 -15.04 17.95
CA LEU A 361 5.81 -15.36 19.32
C LEU A 361 5.70 -16.87 19.65
N SER A 362 5.28 -17.72 18.71
CA SER A 362 5.24 -19.17 18.92
C SER A 362 6.63 -19.80 18.97
N PHE A 363 7.65 -19.13 18.42
CA PHE A 363 9.04 -19.58 18.50
C PHE A 363 9.60 -19.50 19.93
N GLU A 364 10.57 -20.37 20.23
CA GLU A 364 11.30 -20.32 21.50
C GLU A 364 12.12 -19.05 21.66
N MET A 365 12.41 -18.63 22.90
CA MET A 365 13.05 -17.35 23.19
C MET A 365 14.43 -17.21 22.53
N ASP A 366 15.23 -18.27 22.51
CA ASP A 366 16.54 -18.25 21.89
C ASP A 366 16.43 -18.13 20.36
N GLN A 367 15.44 -18.80 19.75
CA GLN A 367 15.17 -18.69 18.32
C GLN A 367 14.69 -17.29 17.95
N LEU A 368 13.79 -16.68 18.74
CA LEU A 368 13.37 -15.28 18.55
C LEU A 368 14.57 -14.33 18.60
N LYS A 369 15.45 -14.50 19.60
CA LYS A 369 16.64 -13.68 19.74
C LYS A 369 17.63 -13.87 18.59
N SER A 370 17.84 -15.11 18.13
CA SER A 370 18.76 -15.41 17.03
C SER A 370 18.28 -14.85 15.69
N ASN A 371 16.97 -14.74 15.48
CA ASN A 371 16.37 -14.15 14.28
C ASN A 371 16.59 -12.63 14.16
N PHE A 372 16.79 -11.92 15.27
CA PHE A 372 17.04 -10.48 15.23
C PHE A 372 18.38 -10.19 14.53
N ASN A 373 18.50 -9.02 13.89
CA ASN A 373 19.77 -8.65 13.27
C ASN A 373 20.88 -8.45 14.32
N SER A 374 22.14 -8.47 13.88
CA SER A 374 23.31 -8.37 14.76
C SER A 374 23.33 -7.11 15.60
N THR A 375 22.99 -5.96 15.00
CA THR A 375 22.93 -4.65 15.69
C THR A 375 21.88 -4.66 16.80
N TRP A 376 20.70 -5.24 16.54
CA TRP A 376 19.64 -5.34 17.55
C TRP A 376 20.06 -6.21 18.74
N ARG A 377 20.69 -7.38 18.43
CA ARG A 377 21.22 -8.27 19.47
C ARG A 377 22.34 -7.62 20.29
N TYR A 378 23.23 -6.88 19.61
CA TYR A 378 24.30 -6.12 20.27
C TYR A 378 23.71 -5.10 21.24
N ASN A 379 22.75 -4.29 20.80
CA ASN A 379 22.12 -3.27 21.64
C ASN A 379 21.36 -3.88 22.82
N LEU A 380 20.68 -5.02 22.62
CA LEU A 380 20.07 -5.76 23.73
C LEU A 380 21.14 -6.26 24.72
N SER A 381 22.25 -6.82 24.23
CA SER A 381 23.35 -7.26 25.09
C SER A 381 23.97 -6.10 25.84
N ASN A 382 24.14 -4.95 25.16
CA ASN A 382 24.67 -3.74 25.77
C ASN A 382 23.78 -3.20 26.88
N SER A 383 22.45 -3.20 26.68
CA SER A 383 21.49 -2.76 27.70
C SER A 383 21.57 -3.56 29.00
N ASN A 384 21.95 -4.85 28.93
CA ASN A 384 22.11 -5.71 30.10
C ASN A 384 23.34 -5.38 30.97
N LYS A 385 24.24 -4.51 30.49
CA LYS A 385 25.41 -4.03 31.29
C LYS A 385 25.02 -2.97 32.33
N TYR A 386 23.82 -2.42 32.20
CA TYR A 386 23.29 -1.38 33.05
C TYR A 386 22.26 -1.94 34.03
N SER A 387 22.13 -1.27 35.19
CA SER A 387 21.11 -1.65 36.19
C SER A 387 19.71 -1.18 35.79
N LEU A 388 19.20 -1.75 34.70
CA LEU A 388 17.85 -1.46 34.22
C LEU A 388 16.84 -2.38 34.87
N SER A 389 15.77 -1.80 35.41
CA SER A 389 14.58 -2.50 35.86
C SER A 389 13.38 -2.18 34.97
N ILE A 390 12.39 -3.05 34.96
CA ILE A 390 11.16 -2.85 34.17
C ILE A 390 9.93 -3.00 35.07
N GLU A 391 9.09 -1.99 35.02
CA GLU A 391 7.74 -2.03 35.61
C GLU A 391 6.73 -2.35 34.51
N CYS A 392 5.75 -3.21 34.81
CA CYS A 392 4.72 -3.63 33.89
C CYS A 392 3.38 -3.67 34.63
N GLY A 393 2.34 -3.08 34.07
CA GLY A 393 1.01 -3.11 34.67
C GLY A 393 0.02 -2.10 34.11
N THR A 394 -1.02 -1.86 34.90
CA THR A 394 -2.14 -0.95 34.60
C THR A 394 -2.46 -0.02 35.76
N ASN A 395 -1.54 0.12 36.75
CA ASN A 395 -1.73 1.05 37.85
C ASN A 395 -1.71 2.51 37.34
N SER A 396 -2.49 3.38 37.97
CA SER A 396 -2.68 4.76 37.53
C SER A 396 -1.38 5.54 37.37
N LYS A 397 -0.44 5.42 38.33
CA LYS A 397 0.85 6.13 38.27
C LYS A 397 1.67 5.79 37.04
N LEU A 398 1.70 4.51 36.64
CA LEU A 398 2.40 4.05 35.45
C LEU A 398 1.67 4.53 34.19
N VAL A 399 0.36 4.39 34.15
CA VAL A 399 -0.50 4.79 33.03
C VAL A 399 -0.37 6.28 32.77
N ASP A 400 -0.59 7.12 33.81
CA ASP A 400 -0.52 8.57 33.70
C ASP A 400 0.86 9.02 33.21
N TRP A 401 1.93 8.45 33.77
CA TRP A 401 3.28 8.77 33.35
C TRP A 401 3.55 8.46 31.87
N VAL A 402 3.11 7.29 31.36
CA VAL A 402 3.30 6.91 29.95
C VAL A 402 2.49 7.83 29.03
N ILE A 403 1.25 8.17 29.41
CA ILE A 403 0.38 9.08 28.65
C ILE A 403 0.97 10.48 28.59
N ASP A 404 1.47 11.01 29.71
CA ASP A 404 2.10 12.33 29.77
C ASP A 404 3.32 12.40 28.84
N LYS A 405 4.21 11.40 28.92
CA LYS A 405 5.38 11.33 28.03
C LYS A 405 5.00 11.23 26.56
N TYR A 406 3.96 10.47 26.23
CA TYR A 406 3.43 10.37 24.88
C TYR A 406 2.86 11.71 24.40
N SER A 407 2.05 12.38 25.22
CA SER A 407 1.46 13.69 24.91
C SER A 407 2.55 14.75 24.65
N LEU A 408 3.56 14.82 25.49
CA LEU A 408 4.71 15.72 25.30
C LEU A 408 5.46 15.41 23.99
N ASN A 409 5.73 14.12 23.72
CA ASN A 409 6.43 13.70 22.51
C ASN A 409 5.65 14.05 21.23
N MET A 410 4.30 13.93 21.24
CA MET A 410 3.45 14.35 20.11
C MET A 410 3.58 15.85 19.85
N LYS A 411 3.59 16.68 20.91
CA LYS A 411 3.75 18.14 20.80
C LYS A 411 5.12 18.53 20.27
N GLU A 412 6.18 17.96 20.83
CA GLU A 412 7.57 18.25 20.47
C GLU A 412 7.90 17.84 19.03
N LYS A 413 7.50 16.63 18.64
CA LYS A 413 7.78 16.07 17.32
C LYS A 413 6.72 16.35 16.26
N LYS A 414 5.65 17.06 16.63
CA LYS A 414 4.55 17.49 15.74
C LYS A 414 3.95 16.32 14.90
N PHE A 415 3.78 15.17 15.51
CA PHE A 415 3.11 14.04 14.85
C PHE A 415 1.71 13.80 15.41
N SER A 416 0.83 13.19 14.60
CA SER A 416 -0.51 12.78 14.99
C SER A 416 -0.54 11.30 15.30
N GLY A 417 -0.95 10.93 16.50
CA GLY A 417 -1.17 9.56 16.93
C GLY A 417 -2.59 9.34 17.45
N ILE A 418 -2.78 8.32 18.28
CA ILE A 418 -4.05 8.11 18.97
C ILE A 418 -4.31 9.30 19.91
N THR A 419 -5.52 9.86 19.87
CA THR A 419 -5.88 10.99 20.74
C THR A 419 -5.98 10.54 22.20
N ILE A 420 -5.61 11.41 23.14
CA ILE A 420 -5.62 11.06 24.57
C ILE A 420 -7.05 10.66 25.03
N PRO A 421 -8.13 11.37 24.70
CA PRO A 421 -9.49 10.96 25.09
C PRO A 421 -9.87 9.58 24.56
N LEU A 422 -9.49 9.24 23.31
CA LEU A 422 -9.76 7.92 22.75
C LEU A 422 -8.96 6.82 23.48
N PHE A 423 -7.70 7.12 23.79
CA PHE A 423 -6.83 6.22 24.54
C PHE A 423 -7.37 5.93 25.94
N GLU A 424 -7.77 6.97 26.69
CA GLU A 424 -8.36 6.87 28.01
C GLU A 424 -9.67 6.09 27.99
N SER A 425 -10.52 6.30 26.96
CA SER A 425 -11.76 5.54 26.79
C SER A 425 -11.48 4.05 26.57
N ILE A 426 -10.47 3.71 25.76
CA ILE A 426 -10.05 2.30 25.59
C ILE A 426 -9.56 1.73 26.93
N HIS A 427 -8.72 2.47 27.65
CA HIS A 427 -8.17 2.04 28.94
C HIS A 427 -9.28 1.80 29.98
N LYS A 428 -10.22 2.74 30.12
CA LYS A 428 -11.35 2.65 31.04
C LYS A 428 -12.26 1.44 30.75
N ASN A 429 -12.42 1.08 29.47
CA ASN A 429 -13.31 0.03 29.00
C ASN A 429 -12.59 -1.29 28.68
N MET A 430 -11.37 -1.47 29.19
CA MET A 430 -10.59 -2.70 29.00
C MET A 430 -11.34 -3.94 29.49
N ASN A 431 -11.13 -5.05 28.80
CA ASN A 431 -11.68 -6.37 29.13
C ASN A 431 -10.95 -7.47 28.33
N LYS A 432 -11.56 -8.67 28.26
CA LYS A 432 -10.94 -9.82 27.59
C LYS A 432 -10.71 -9.64 26.07
N ASP A 433 -11.49 -8.80 25.39
CA ASP A 433 -11.36 -8.58 23.93
C ASP A 433 -10.34 -7.49 23.57
N CYS A 434 -10.09 -6.56 24.49
CA CYS A 434 -9.08 -5.53 24.32
C CYS A 434 -8.59 -5.05 25.68
N ALA A 435 -7.30 -5.15 25.91
CA ALA A 435 -6.64 -4.65 27.11
C ALA A 435 -5.39 -3.87 26.73
N LEU A 436 -5.04 -2.88 27.54
CA LEU A 436 -3.79 -2.13 27.41
C LEU A 436 -2.83 -2.59 28.51
N LEU A 437 -1.57 -2.76 28.16
CA LEU A 437 -0.51 -3.07 29.10
C LEU A 437 0.62 -2.06 28.93
N PHE A 438 1.01 -1.46 30.04
CA PHE A 438 2.01 -0.40 30.08
C PHE A 438 3.32 -0.93 30.63
N PHE A 439 4.39 -0.38 30.11
CA PHE A 439 5.76 -0.71 30.51
C PHE A 439 6.56 0.57 30.73
N ARG A 440 7.43 0.55 31.76
CA ARG A 440 8.37 1.62 32.07
C ARG A 440 9.70 1.02 32.44
N VAL A 441 10.76 1.48 31.79
CA VAL A 441 12.14 1.12 32.13
C VAL A 441 12.73 2.20 33.01
N ILE A 442 13.38 1.77 34.08
CA ILE A 442 13.92 2.62 35.14
C ILE A 442 15.42 2.34 35.28
N GLU A 443 16.25 3.38 35.33
CA GLU A 443 17.66 3.36 35.73
C GLU A 443 17.82 4.21 36.99
N ASN A 444 18.33 3.63 38.10
CA ASN A 444 18.56 4.35 39.34
C ASN A 444 17.35 5.23 39.74
N ASP A 445 16.19 4.63 39.87
CA ASP A 445 14.90 5.27 40.20
C ASP A 445 14.39 6.30 39.17
N THR A 446 15.12 6.53 38.08
CA THR A 446 14.74 7.48 37.03
C THR A 446 14.14 6.74 35.83
N PRO A 447 12.89 7.05 35.42
CA PRO A 447 12.29 6.48 34.22
C PRO A 447 12.96 6.98 32.94
N VAL A 448 13.46 6.07 32.09
CA VAL A 448 14.21 6.38 30.87
C VAL A 448 13.49 5.98 29.58
N SER A 449 12.52 5.06 29.65
CA SER A 449 11.72 4.63 28.50
C SER A 449 10.33 4.15 28.95
N GLY A 450 9.34 4.26 28.09
CA GLY A 450 7.99 3.78 28.36
C GLY A 450 7.23 3.41 27.09
N SER A 451 6.31 2.48 27.20
CA SER A 451 5.48 2.04 26.09
C SER A 451 4.13 1.49 26.55
N CYS A 452 3.20 1.42 25.59
CA CYS A 452 1.93 0.71 25.78
C CYS A 452 1.67 -0.22 24.60
N PHE A 453 1.15 -1.39 24.93
CA PHE A 453 0.72 -2.42 23.99
C PHE A 453 -0.77 -2.68 24.14
N ALA A 454 -1.47 -2.75 23.02
CA ALA A 454 -2.89 -3.11 22.99
C ALA A 454 -3.04 -4.59 22.62
N PHE A 455 -3.72 -5.34 23.47
CA PHE A 455 -4.09 -6.73 23.23
C PHE A 455 -5.42 -6.79 22.48
N HIS A 456 -5.51 -7.67 21.50
CA HIS A 456 -6.74 -7.93 20.75
C HIS A 456 -6.68 -9.33 20.14
N GLY A 457 -7.68 -10.15 20.45
CA GLY A 457 -7.68 -11.55 20.03
C GLY A 457 -6.42 -12.29 20.52
N ASN A 458 -5.67 -12.89 19.61
CA ASN A 458 -4.40 -13.60 19.89
C ASN A 458 -3.15 -12.75 19.62
N SER A 459 -3.31 -11.45 19.45
CA SER A 459 -2.26 -10.52 19.01
C SER A 459 -2.10 -9.35 19.98
N ALA A 460 -0.93 -8.73 19.97
CA ALA A 460 -0.67 -7.44 20.62
C ALA A 460 -0.09 -6.46 19.62
N THR A 461 -0.48 -5.20 19.71
CA THR A 461 0.06 -4.11 18.88
C THR A 461 0.86 -3.15 19.75
N TYR A 462 2.07 -2.82 19.33
CA TYR A 462 2.86 -1.72 19.88
C TYR A 462 2.17 -0.40 19.53
N LEU A 463 1.45 0.17 20.50
CA LEU A 463 0.55 1.30 20.27
C LEU A 463 1.25 2.63 20.40
N ILE A 464 1.98 2.83 21.50
CA ILE A 464 2.75 4.04 21.77
C ILE A 464 4.09 3.70 22.42
N GLY A 465 5.09 4.55 22.21
CA GLY A 465 6.39 4.46 22.84
C GLY A 465 7.07 5.80 22.99
N TRP A 466 7.84 5.92 24.06
CA TRP A 466 8.68 7.06 24.35
C TRP A 466 10.04 6.60 24.89
N THR A 467 11.10 7.30 24.51
CA THR A 467 12.45 7.07 25.07
C THR A 467 13.16 8.39 25.19
N GLY A 468 13.61 8.69 26.39
CA GLY A 468 14.42 9.86 26.68
C GLY A 468 15.84 9.74 26.10
N GLU A 469 16.61 10.79 26.18
CA GLU A 469 18.01 10.82 25.71
C GLU A 469 18.85 9.76 26.41
N ARG A 470 18.81 9.74 27.73
CA ARG A 470 19.49 8.71 28.54
C ARG A 470 19.04 7.29 28.17
N GLY A 471 17.75 7.07 27.91
CA GLY A 471 17.24 5.77 27.49
C GLY A 471 17.78 5.30 26.14
N ARG A 472 18.09 6.22 25.23
CA ARG A 472 18.75 5.91 23.95
C ARG A 472 20.19 5.46 24.14
N GLU A 473 20.94 6.16 24.98
CA GLU A 473 22.33 5.78 25.33
C GLU A 473 22.43 4.38 25.93
N LEU A 474 21.47 4.03 26.79
CA LEU A 474 21.40 2.75 27.48
C LEU A 474 20.80 1.63 26.62
N SER A 475 20.35 1.92 25.40
CA SER A 475 19.57 0.97 24.58
C SER A 475 18.32 0.47 25.31
N ALA A 476 17.67 1.28 26.13
CA ALA A 476 16.55 0.92 26.98
C ALA A 476 15.34 0.38 26.21
N ASN A 477 15.13 0.84 24.96
CA ASN A 477 14.08 0.31 24.07
C ASN A 477 14.27 -1.16 23.71
N HIS A 478 15.53 -1.60 23.50
CA HIS A 478 15.84 -3.00 23.21
C HIS A 478 15.56 -3.88 24.42
N PHE A 479 16.00 -3.43 25.61
CA PHE A 479 15.69 -4.06 26.88
C PHE A 479 14.18 -4.14 27.12
N GLN A 480 13.46 -3.02 26.93
CA GLN A 480 12.02 -2.95 27.12
C GLN A 480 11.29 -3.95 26.22
N LEU A 481 11.54 -3.89 24.89
CA LEU A 481 10.81 -4.71 23.94
C LEU A 481 11.10 -6.21 24.09
N TRP A 482 12.33 -6.57 24.49
CA TRP A 482 12.68 -7.94 24.82
C TRP A 482 11.88 -8.46 26.04
N ASN A 483 11.73 -7.65 27.07
CA ASN A 483 10.93 -8.00 28.23
C ASN A 483 9.41 -7.99 27.93
N VAL A 484 8.96 -7.11 27.05
CA VAL A 484 7.59 -7.16 26.50
C VAL A 484 7.34 -8.50 25.84
N ILE A 485 8.22 -8.99 24.97
CA ILE A 485 8.08 -10.31 24.32
C ILE A 485 7.96 -11.42 25.37
N LYS A 486 8.78 -11.41 26.40
CA LYS A 486 8.68 -12.39 27.49
C LYS A 486 7.30 -12.36 28.16
N GLU A 487 6.79 -11.17 28.44
CA GLU A 487 5.49 -10.99 29.09
C GLU A 487 4.33 -11.41 28.17
N LEU A 488 4.40 -11.10 26.87
CA LEU A 488 3.41 -11.52 25.88
C LEU A 488 3.35 -13.04 25.74
N LYS A 489 4.50 -13.71 25.72
CA LYS A 489 4.55 -15.19 25.68
C LYS A 489 3.93 -15.82 26.93
N LYS A 490 4.18 -15.28 28.13
CA LYS A 490 3.51 -15.74 29.38
C LYS A 490 1.98 -15.64 29.29
N ARG A 491 1.48 -14.67 28.53
CA ARG A 491 0.04 -14.45 28.28
C ARG A 491 -0.51 -15.23 27.11
N ASN A 492 0.26 -16.14 26.51
CA ASN A 492 -0.11 -16.92 25.33
C ASN A 492 -0.49 -16.09 24.09
N ILE A 493 0.06 -14.89 23.97
CA ILE A 493 -0.08 -14.07 22.75
C ILE A 493 0.79 -14.67 21.65
N LYS A 494 0.18 -14.87 20.47
CA LYS A 494 0.85 -15.50 19.32
C LYS A 494 1.59 -14.51 18.42
N TRP A 495 1.09 -13.29 18.33
CA TRP A 495 1.62 -12.29 17.41
C TRP A 495 1.87 -10.96 18.09
N LEU A 496 3.02 -10.34 17.79
CA LEU A 496 3.33 -8.98 18.15
C LEU A 496 3.44 -8.14 16.87
N ASP A 497 2.49 -7.24 16.66
CA ASP A 497 2.55 -6.20 15.61
C ASP A 497 3.33 -4.99 16.15
N LEU A 498 4.40 -4.61 15.46
CA LEU A 498 5.28 -3.52 15.88
C LEU A 498 4.70 -2.12 15.59
N GLY A 499 3.47 -2.04 15.07
CA GLY A 499 2.82 -0.79 14.71
C GLY A 499 3.46 -0.14 13.48
N GLY A 500 3.00 1.07 13.14
CA GLY A 500 3.40 1.74 11.91
C GLY A 500 4.90 1.81 11.67
N ILE A 501 5.32 1.49 10.43
CA ILE A 501 6.69 1.63 9.94
C ILE A 501 6.66 2.62 8.78
N ASP A 502 7.38 3.73 8.95
CA ASP A 502 7.54 4.77 7.95
C ASP A 502 9.02 5.10 7.79
N LYS A 503 9.61 4.59 6.71
CA LYS A 503 11.06 4.75 6.45
C LYS A 503 11.44 6.19 6.09
N GLU A 504 10.50 6.99 5.61
CA GLU A 504 10.73 8.37 5.17
C GLU A 504 10.61 9.35 6.34
N GLU A 505 9.51 9.29 7.10
CA GLU A 505 9.26 10.23 8.20
C GLU A 505 9.96 9.82 9.51
N SER A 506 10.23 8.52 9.70
CA SER A 506 10.78 7.99 10.95
C SER A 506 11.81 6.88 10.69
N PRO A 507 12.95 7.17 10.01
CA PRO A 507 13.91 6.15 9.60
C PRO A 507 14.49 5.37 10.79
N GLY A 508 14.89 6.03 11.88
CA GLY A 508 15.46 5.37 13.05
C GLY A 508 14.47 4.44 13.78
N ILE A 509 13.17 4.82 13.86
CA ILE A 509 12.14 3.95 14.43
C ILE A 509 11.90 2.77 13.50
N SER A 510 11.90 3.00 12.20
CA SER A 510 11.72 1.96 11.20
C SER A 510 12.86 0.95 11.23
N GLU A 511 14.10 1.40 11.33
CA GLU A 511 15.29 0.54 11.45
C GLU A 511 15.24 -0.30 12.73
N PHE A 512 14.90 0.30 13.87
CA PHE A 512 14.73 -0.40 15.14
C PHE A 512 13.70 -1.54 15.03
N LYS A 513 12.53 -1.28 14.44
CA LYS A 513 11.45 -2.27 14.27
C LYS A 513 11.84 -3.36 13.27
N LEU A 514 12.40 -2.99 12.12
CA LEU A 514 12.83 -3.94 11.07
C LEU A 514 14.03 -4.79 11.52
N GLY A 515 14.83 -4.30 12.45
CA GLY A 515 15.94 -5.05 13.04
C GLY A 515 15.51 -6.32 13.79
N MET A 516 14.24 -6.42 14.18
CA MET A 516 13.66 -7.63 14.77
C MET A 516 13.31 -8.71 13.75
N LYS A 517 13.45 -8.45 12.43
CA LYS A 517 13.24 -9.43 11.36
C LYS A 517 11.90 -10.15 11.40
N GLY A 518 10.85 -9.45 11.83
CA GLY A 518 9.48 -9.95 11.72
C GLY A 518 8.95 -9.90 10.29
N ASP A 519 7.78 -10.50 10.07
CA ASP A 519 7.08 -10.54 8.78
C ASP A 519 6.60 -9.13 8.42
N TYR A 520 7.32 -8.47 7.51
CA TYR A 520 6.95 -7.14 7.02
C TYR A 520 5.74 -7.23 6.10
N TYR A 521 4.78 -6.33 6.27
CA TYR A 521 3.60 -6.25 5.41
C TYR A 521 3.20 -4.81 5.15
N SER A 522 2.52 -4.61 4.02
CA SER A 522 1.88 -3.34 3.66
C SER A 522 0.43 -3.59 3.27
N LEU A 523 -0.46 -2.68 3.66
CA LEU A 523 -1.87 -2.73 3.30
C LEU A 523 -2.15 -1.86 2.07
N VAL A 524 -3.26 -2.12 1.38
CA VAL A 524 -3.66 -1.39 0.15
C VAL A 524 -3.88 0.11 0.37
N GLY A 525 -4.04 0.55 1.62
CA GLY A 525 -4.24 1.95 1.97
C GLY A 525 -5.71 2.36 2.09
N ASP A 526 -5.92 3.66 2.25
CA ASP A 526 -7.25 4.27 2.45
C ASP A 526 -7.84 4.71 1.11
N GLY A 527 -8.98 4.16 0.76
CA GLY A 527 -9.72 4.48 -0.45
C GLY A 527 -11.04 5.18 -0.15
N VAL A 528 -11.57 5.93 -1.11
CA VAL A 528 -12.83 6.66 -1.01
C VAL A 528 -13.77 6.29 -2.13
N LYS A 529 -15.03 6.02 -1.80
CA LYS A 529 -16.09 5.78 -2.77
C LYS A 529 -17.25 6.73 -2.50
N TRP A 530 -17.70 7.41 -3.56
CA TRP A 530 -18.86 8.31 -3.56
C TRP A 530 -20.08 7.57 -4.11
N PHE A 531 -21.25 7.83 -3.53
CA PHE A 531 -22.53 7.25 -3.94
C PHE A 531 -23.53 8.33 -4.28
#